data_51f55dd22aacf3d233f7d5375f519143
#
_entry.id   51f55dd22aacf3d233f7d5375f519143
#
_cell.length_a   1.000
_cell.length_b   1.000
_cell.length_c   1.000
_cell.angle_alpha   90.00
_cell.angle_beta   90.00
_cell.angle_gamma   90.00
#
_symmetry.space_group_name_H-M   'P 1'
#
loop_
_entity.id
_entity.type
_entity.pdbx_description
1 polymer ?
#
loop_
_entity_poly.entity_id
_entity_poly.type
_entity_poly.pdbx_seq_one_letter_code
_entity_poly.pdbx_strand_id
1 'polypeptide(L)'
;MKFAIRYQSRGGNTKAVAENLAEAFDAEALTIKSPIQEYTEILFLGGGVYGGKMDNSLQEFIMQLSSDKVGKIVAFSTSGSMDSTLKQIRKEAEQKGIEVSKQKLLIRMFLRGHSALGLKGGKLSEKQQQKIHDFINTVGGEI
;
A
#
# COMPACT_ATOMS: atom_id res chain seq x y z
N MET A 1 7.48 -9.62 15.92
CA MET A 1 6.38 -9.55 14.94
C MET A 1 6.95 -9.29 13.55
N LYS A 2 6.53 -10.05 12.57
CA LYS A 2 7.07 -9.91 11.22
C LYS A 2 6.19 -9.02 10.35
N PHE A 3 6.81 -7.98 9.81
CA PHE A 3 6.18 -7.05 8.86
C PHE A 3 6.72 -7.28 7.46
N ALA A 4 5.89 -7.03 6.47
CA ALA A 4 6.31 -6.92 5.08
C ALA A 4 5.59 -5.73 4.44
N ILE A 5 6.21 -5.16 3.43
CA ILE A 5 5.62 -4.07 2.66
C ILE A 5 5.72 -4.43 1.19
N ARG A 6 4.59 -4.41 0.51
CA ARG A 6 4.53 -4.63 -0.93
C ARG A 6 3.72 -3.53 -1.58
N TYR A 7 4.19 -3.05 -2.71
CA TYR A 7 3.52 -1.97 -3.41
C TYR A 7 3.54 -2.16 -4.92
N GLN A 8 2.54 -1.58 -5.56
CA GLN A 8 2.46 -1.42 -7.00
C GLN A 8 2.48 0.08 -7.29
N SER A 9 3.38 0.54 -8.15
CA SER A 9 3.51 1.95 -8.48
C SER A 9 3.96 2.11 -9.93
N ARG A 10 3.28 2.99 -10.68
CA ARG A 10 3.67 3.30 -12.05
C ARG A 10 4.58 4.52 -12.12
N GLY A 11 4.30 5.55 -11.32
CA GLY A 11 5.01 6.82 -11.38
C GLY A 11 5.89 7.14 -10.18
N GLY A 12 5.89 6.30 -9.15
CA GLY A 12 6.72 6.50 -7.98
C GLY A 12 6.00 7.07 -6.75
N ASN A 13 4.74 7.48 -6.87
CA ASN A 13 3.99 8.05 -5.74
C ASN A 13 3.78 7.02 -4.63
N THR A 14 3.23 5.88 -4.98
CA THR A 14 2.99 4.80 -4.02
C THR A 14 4.30 4.26 -3.46
N LYS A 15 5.33 4.19 -4.29
CA LYS A 15 6.68 3.81 -3.85
C LYS A 15 7.19 4.71 -2.74
N ALA A 16 7.02 6.03 -2.86
CA ALA A 16 7.46 6.98 -1.85
C ALA A 16 6.77 6.74 -0.50
N VAL A 17 5.48 6.45 -0.51
CA VAL A 17 4.73 6.12 0.71
C VAL A 17 5.26 4.80 1.29
N ALA A 18 5.45 3.79 0.46
CA ALA A 18 5.96 2.49 0.88
C ALA A 18 7.33 2.61 1.55
N GLU A 19 8.21 3.41 1.00
CA GLU A 19 9.55 3.63 1.56
C GLU A 19 9.50 4.32 2.93
N ASN A 20 8.57 5.25 3.12
CA ASN A 20 8.36 5.88 4.43
C ASN A 20 7.85 4.87 5.47
N LEU A 21 6.94 4.00 5.08
CA LEU A 21 6.46 2.93 5.96
C LEU A 21 7.59 1.95 6.30
N ALA A 22 8.40 1.61 5.32
CA ALA A 22 9.52 0.69 5.49
C ALA A 22 10.52 1.20 6.54
N GLU A 23 10.86 2.48 6.47
CA GLU A 23 11.76 3.10 7.44
C GLU A 23 11.16 3.06 8.85
N ALA A 24 9.87 3.38 8.98
CA ALA A 24 9.22 3.44 10.28
C ALA A 24 9.09 2.08 10.96
N PHE A 25 8.86 1.01 10.19
CA PHE A 25 8.62 -0.33 10.73
C PHE A 25 9.83 -1.26 10.56
N ASP A 26 10.98 -0.70 10.20
CA ASP A 26 12.24 -1.45 10.02
C ASP A 26 12.03 -2.67 9.10
N ALA A 27 11.41 -2.42 7.98
CA ALA A 27 11.12 -3.44 6.96
C ALA A 27 11.59 -2.94 5.59
N GLU A 28 11.64 -3.83 4.63
CA GLU A 28 12.02 -3.49 3.27
C GLU A 28 10.78 -3.28 2.40
N ALA A 29 10.74 -2.16 1.67
CA ALA A 29 9.67 -1.92 0.71
C ALA A 29 10.03 -2.59 -0.62
N LEU A 30 9.25 -3.61 -0.98
CA LEU A 30 9.43 -4.34 -2.23
C LEU A 30 8.18 -4.22 -3.11
N THR A 31 8.37 -4.37 -4.41
CA THR A 31 7.24 -4.39 -5.33
C THR A 31 6.46 -5.70 -5.19
N ILE A 32 5.25 -5.72 -5.75
CA ILE A 32 4.43 -6.93 -5.78
C ILE A 32 5.01 -8.06 -6.64
N LYS A 33 6.13 -7.82 -7.33
CA LYS A 33 6.87 -8.88 -8.03
C LYS A 33 7.56 -9.83 -7.04
N SER A 34 7.76 -9.39 -5.81
CA SER A 34 8.36 -10.20 -4.75
C SER A 34 7.24 -10.87 -3.96
N PRO A 35 7.10 -12.19 -4.02
CA PRO A 35 6.03 -12.88 -3.30
C PRO A 35 6.28 -12.91 -1.80
N ILE A 36 5.23 -13.23 -1.04
CA ILE A 36 5.34 -13.48 0.40
C ILE A 36 5.76 -14.94 0.59
N GLN A 37 6.99 -15.16 0.99
CA GLN A 37 7.55 -16.51 1.11
C GLN A 37 7.43 -17.10 2.51
N GLU A 38 7.39 -16.25 3.53
CA GLU A 38 7.29 -16.66 4.92
C GLU A 38 6.05 -16.06 5.55
N TYR A 39 5.57 -16.68 6.63
CA TYR A 39 4.44 -16.11 7.36
C TYR A 39 4.74 -14.68 7.81
N THR A 40 3.84 -13.79 7.48
CA THR A 40 3.94 -12.36 7.76
C THR A 40 2.71 -11.95 8.57
N GLU A 41 2.92 -11.46 9.78
CA GLU A 41 1.81 -11.07 10.63
C GLU A 41 1.07 -9.87 10.09
N ILE A 42 1.82 -8.84 9.64
CA ILE A 42 1.25 -7.61 9.10
C ILE A 42 1.87 -7.34 7.74
N LEU A 43 1.03 -7.31 6.72
CA LEU A 43 1.42 -6.92 5.37
C LEU A 43 0.85 -5.53 5.06
N PHE A 44 1.73 -4.56 4.89
CA PHE A 44 1.36 -3.25 4.34
C PHE A 44 1.31 -3.41 2.83
N LEU A 45 0.13 -3.23 2.26
CA LEU A 45 -0.10 -3.46 0.83
C LEU A 45 -0.71 -2.22 0.20
N GLY A 46 -0.07 -1.73 -0.85
CA GLY A 46 -0.51 -0.49 -1.47
C GLY A 46 -0.40 -0.44 -2.97
N GLY A 47 -1.14 0.47 -3.56
CA GLY A 47 -1.13 0.75 -4.98
C GLY A 47 -1.80 2.06 -5.31
N GLY A 48 -1.59 2.52 -6.54
CA GLY A 48 -2.28 3.68 -7.07
C GLY A 48 -3.68 3.35 -7.56
N VAL A 49 -4.35 4.36 -8.10
CA VAL A 49 -5.66 4.20 -8.75
C VAL A 49 -5.48 4.53 -10.23
N TYR A 50 -5.92 3.64 -11.09
CA TYR A 50 -5.75 3.77 -12.55
C TYR A 50 -7.09 3.50 -13.22
N GLY A 51 -7.60 4.49 -13.94
CA GLY A 51 -8.92 4.38 -14.55
C GLY A 51 -10.03 4.10 -13.54
N GLY A 52 -9.90 4.66 -12.33
CA GLY A 52 -10.89 4.50 -11.28
C GLY A 52 -10.82 3.18 -10.51
N LYS A 53 -9.78 2.38 -10.71
CA LYS A 53 -9.64 1.08 -10.04
C LYS A 53 -8.18 0.75 -9.76
N MET A 54 -7.93 -0.29 -8.96
CA MET A 54 -6.57 -0.75 -8.73
C MET A 54 -6.00 -1.43 -9.98
N ASP A 55 -4.68 -1.46 -10.05
CA ASP A 55 -3.96 -2.12 -11.13
C ASP A 55 -4.24 -3.64 -11.10
N ASN A 56 -4.41 -4.23 -12.29
CA ASN A 56 -4.65 -5.68 -12.40
C ASN A 56 -3.53 -6.50 -11.78
N SER A 57 -2.30 -6.04 -11.85
CA SER A 57 -1.16 -6.75 -11.24
C SER A 57 -1.28 -6.84 -9.71
N LEU A 58 -1.82 -5.80 -9.09
CA LEU A 58 -2.08 -5.82 -7.64
C LEU A 58 -3.19 -6.82 -7.30
N GLN A 59 -4.25 -6.86 -8.11
CA GLN A 59 -5.31 -7.85 -7.94
C GLN A 59 -4.76 -9.28 -8.03
N GLU A 60 -3.94 -9.56 -9.03
CA GLU A 60 -3.31 -10.86 -9.20
C GLU A 60 -2.43 -11.22 -8.01
N PHE A 61 -1.70 -10.25 -7.46
CA PHE A 61 -0.90 -10.46 -6.27
C PHE A 61 -1.75 -10.90 -5.09
N ILE A 62 -2.87 -10.21 -4.86
CA ILE A 62 -3.80 -10.55 -3.76
C ILE A 62 -4.37 -11.95 -3.95
N MET A 63 -4.69 -12.32 -5.18
CA MET A 63 -5.23 -13.66 -5.47
C MET A 63 -4.27 -14.79 -5.11
N GLN A 64 -2.97 -14.51 -5.05
CA GLN A 64 -1.95 -15.49 -4.68
C GLN A 64 -1.69 -15.52 -3.17
N LEU A 65 -2.25 -14.58 -2.40
CA LEU A 65 -2.12 -14.58 -0.95
C LEU A 65 -3.04 -15.61 -0.31
N SER A 66 -2.72 -15.98 0.92
CA SER A 66 -3.57 -16.85 1.73
C SER A 66 -3.49 -16.45 3.19
N SER A 67 -4.49 -16.81 3.97
CA SER A 67 -4.50 -16.57 5.41
C SER A 67 -3.41 -17.37 6.14
N ASP A 68 -2.87 -18.41 5.51
CA ASP A 68 -1.73 -19.18 6.05
C ASP A 68 -0.42 -18.39 5.96
N LYS A 69 -0.36 -17.41 5.07
CA LYS A 69 0.85 -16.61 4.84
C LYS A 69 0.77 -15.21 5.42
N VAL A 70 -0.42 -14.65 5.53
CA VAL A 70 -0.62 -13.27 5.96
C VAL A 70 -1.68 -13.21 7.05
N GLY A 71 -1.30 -12.64 8.19
CA GLY A 71 -2.22 -12.50 9.32
C GLY A 71 -3.20 -11.33 9.12
N LYS A 72 -2.69 -10.18 8.71
CA LYS A 72 -3.50 -8.97 8.54
C LYS A 72 -2.88 -8.08 7.46
N ILE A 73 -3.74 -7.45 6.67
CA ILE A 73 -3.31 -6.44 5.70
C ILE A 73 -3.66 -5.06 6.23
N VAL A 74 -2.71 -4.13 6.09
CA VAL A 74 -2.93 -2.70 6.30
C VAL A 74 -2.76 -2.04 4.94
N ALA A 75 -3.85 -1.49 4.40
CA ALA A 75 -3.87 -0.96 3.04
C ALA A 75 -3.45 0.50 2.96
N PHE A 76 -2.72 0.86 1.92
CA PHE A 76 -2.41 2.25 1.61
C PHE A 76 -2.54 2.50 0.12
N SER A 77 -2.80 3.76 -0.26
CA SER A 77 -2.97 4.11 -1.66
C SER A 77 -2.61 5.58 -1.90
N THR A 78 -2.24 5.86 -3.13
CA THR A 78 -2.07 7.23 -3.61
C THR A 78 -3.02 7.48 -4.77
N SER A 79 -3.73 8.60 -4.73
CA SER A 79 -4.62 8.99 -5.84
C SER A 79 -4.98 10.48 -5.72
N GLY A 80 -5.67 11.01 -6.74
CA GLY A 80 -6.20 12.38 -6.68
C GLY A 80 -7.28 12.53 -5.61
N SER A 81 -8.25 11.64 -5.59
CA SER A 81 -9.37 11.71 -4.63
C SER A 81 -10.06 10.36 -4.40
N MET A 82 -9.73 9.35 -5.19
CA MET A 82 -10.46 8.08 -5.17
C MET A 82 -9.85 7.09 -4.20
N ASP A 83 -10.70 6.41 -3.43
CA ASP A 83 -10.32 5.37 -2.50
C ASP A 83 -10.61 3.96 -3.03
N SER A 84 -10.86 3.83 -4.34
CA SER A 84 -11.27 2.58 -4.95
C SER A 84 -10.26 1.45 -4.77
N THR A 85 -8.96 1.75 -4.84
CA THR A 85 -7.93 0.73 -4.61
C THR A 85 -7.98 0.21 -3.17
N LEU A 86 -8.16 1.09 -2.19
CA LEU A 86 -8.31 0.67 -0.78
C LEU A 86 -9.51 -0.26 -0.61
N LYS A 87 -10.64 0.08 -1.21
CA LYS A 87 -11.85 -0.73 -1.15
C LYS A 87 -11.68 -2.08 -1.84
N GLN A 88 -11.00 -2.10 -2.99
CA GLN A 88 -10.75 -3.33 -3.72
C GLN A 88 -9.77 -4.25 -2.99
N ILE A 89 -8.73 -3.70 -2.37
CA ILE A 89 -7.80 -4.49 -1.55
C ILE A 89 -8.59 -5.18 -0.43
N ARG A 90 -9.44 -4.45 0.27
CA ARG A 90 -10.27 -5.02 1.35
C ARG A 90 -11.16 -6.14 0.83
N LYS A 91 -11.90 -5.88 -0.24
CA LYS A 91 -12.83 -6.85 -0.82
C LYS A 91 -12.11 -8.13 -1.24
N GLU A 92 -11.03 -8.00 -2.00
CA GLU A 92 -10.28 -9.15 -2.52
C GLU A 92 -9.62 -9.95 -1.40
N ALA A 93 -9.04 -9.26 -0.42
CA ALA A 93 -8.38 -9.91 0.72
C ALA A 93 -9.38 -10.63 1.62
N GLU A 94 -10.52 -10.01 1.90
CA GLU A 94 -11.56 -10.64 2.72
C GLU A 94 -12.12 -11.89 2.05
N GLN A 95 -12.23 -11.90 0.73
CA GLN A 95 -12.62 -13.10 -0.02
C GLN A 95 -11.62 -14.25 0.14
N LYS A 96 -10.37 -13.93 0.44
CA LYS A 96 -9.32 -14.92 0.70
C LYS A 96 -9.24 -15.31 2.19
N GLY A 97 -10.13 -14.79 3.02
CA GLY A 97 -10.11 -15.04 4.45
C GLY A 97 -9.03 -14.28 5.21
N ILE A 98 -8.47 -13.23 4.61
CA ILE A 98 -7.42 -12.43 5.22
C ILE A 98 -8.04 -11.21 5.88
N GLU A 99 -7.72 -10.99 7.16
CA GLU A 99 -8.17 -9.81 7.90
C GLU A 99 -7.55 -8.55 7.30
N VAL A 100 -8.36 -7.50 7.15
CA VAL A 100 -7.88 -6.19 6.72
C VAL A 100 -8.14 -5.19 7.84
N SER A 101 -7.10 -4.46 8.23
CA SER A 101 -7.20 -3.45 9.28
C SER A 101 -8.22 -2.37 8.92
N LYS A 102 -8.88 -1.83 9.94
CA LYS A 102 -9.72 -0.64 9.78
C LYS A 102 -8.87 0.59 9.46
N GLN A 103 -7.61 0.57 9.87
CA GLN A 103 -6.67 1.65 9.57
C GLN A 103 -6.22 1.52 8.12
N LYS A 104 -6.33 2.61 7.39
CA LYS A 104 -5.93 2.69 5.98
C LYS A 104 -5.40 4.08 5.70
N LEU A 105 -4.50 4.19 4.73
CA LEU A 105 -3.85 5.43 4.38
C LEU A 105 -4.14 5.79 2.94
N LEU A 106 -4.69 6.98 2.70
CA LEU A 106 -4.83 7.55 1.37
C LEU A 106 -4.06 8.86 1.33
N ILE A 107 -3.06 8.93 0.48
CA ILE A 107 -2.29 10.15 0.24
C ILE A 107 -2.72 10.73 -1.10
N ARG A 108 -3.18 11.97 -1.09
CA ARG A 108 -3.59 12.67 -2.31
C ARG A 108 -2.35 13.18 -3.05
N MET A 109 -2.17 12.70 -4.26
CA MET A 109 -1.07 13.09 -5.14
C MET A 109 -1.60 13.18 -6.57
N PHE A 110 -1.67 14.42 -7.09
CA PHE A 110 -2.19 14.66 -8.43
C PHE A 110 -1.06 14.69 -9.46
N LEU A 111 -1.34 14.28 -10.67
CA LEU A 111 -0.55 14.47 -11.90
C LEU A 111 0.93 14.10 -11.83
N ARG A 112 1.58 14.24 -10.68
CA ARG A 112 2.95 13.80 -10.48
C ARG A 112 2.96 12.27 -10.47
N GLY A 113 3.92 11.70 -11.15
CA GLY A 113 3.97 10.26 -11.32
C GLY A 113 3.28 9.76 -12.57
N HIS A 114 2.78 10.65 -13.40
CA HIS A 114 2.30 10.30 -14.74
C HIS A 114 3.49 10.23 -15.69
N SER A 115 3.95 9.03 -15.96
CA SER A 115 5.07 8.81 -16.88
C SER A 115 4.78 9.34 -18.28
N ALA A 116 3.52 9.31 -18.71
CA ALA A 116 3.09 9.82 -20.01
C ALA A 116 3.32 11.32 -20.18
N LEU A 117 3.38 12.08 -19.08
CA LEU A 117 3.64 13.51 -19.10
C LEU A 117 5.09 13.86 -18.79
N GLY A 118 5.96 12.86 -18.66
CA GLY A 118 7.36 13.06 -18.30
C GLY A 118 7.56 13.53 -16.87
N LEU A 119 6.52 13.49 -16.05
CA LEU A 119 6.58 13.91 -14.66
C LEU A 119 6.93 12.71 -13.78
N LYS A 120 7.94 12.88 -12.94
CA LYS A 120 8.30 11.88 -11.95
C LYS A 120 7.53 12.15 -10.66
N GLY A 121 6.86 11.13 -10.14
CA GLY A 121 6.22 11.20 -8.84
C GLY A 121 7.20 10.95 -7.70
N GLY A 122 6.67 10.82 -6.51
CA GLY A 122 7.43 10.41 -5.35
C GLY A 122 7.93 11.52 -4.46
N LYS A 123 7.63 12.77 -4.76
CA LYS A 123 7.98 13.88 -3.88
C LYS A 123 6.81 14.17 -2.95
N LEU A 124 7.01 13.95 -1.66
CA LEU A 124 6.00 14.18 -0.63
C LEU A 124 6.12 15.59 -0.05
N SER A 125 4.99 16.28 0.08
CA SER A 125 4.92 17.55 0.79
C SER A 125 5.01 17.32 2.30
N GLU A 126 5.22 18.42 3.06
CA GLU A 126 5.22 18.31 4.53
C GLU A 126 3.90 17.81 5.07
N LYS A 127 2.78 18.24 4.50
CA LYS A 127 1.45 17.75 4.90
C LYS A 127 1.27 16.26 4.64
N GLN A 128 1.76 15.79 3.51
CA GLN A 128 1.69 14.37 3.16
C GLN A 128 2.57 13.55 4.11
N GLN A 129 3.78 14.02 4.39
CA GLN A 129 4.68 13.37 5.34
C GLN A 129 4.07 13.33 6.75
N GLN A 130 3.43 14.42 7.18
CA GLN A 130 2.77 14.46 8.47
C GLN A 130 1.61 13.46 8.55
N LYS A 131 0.83 13.34 7.49
CA LYS A 131 -0.27 12.38 7.41
C LYS A 131 0.23 10.95 7.51
N ILE A 132 1.34 10.64 6.84
CA ILE A 132 1.99 9.33 6.93
C ILE A 132 2.47 9.08 8.35
N HIS A 133 3.11 10.07 8.97
CA HIS A 133 3.61 9.97 10.34
C HIS A 133 2.48 9.70 11.33
N ASP A 134 1.37 10.42 11.21
CA ASP A 134 0.20 10.22 12.07
C ASP A 134 -0.39 8.81 11.89
N PHE A 135 -0.43 8.33 10.66
CA PHE A 135 -0.88 6.97 10.36
C PHE A 135 0.03 5.93 10.99
N ILE A 136 1.34 6.12 10.89
CA ILE A 136 2.34 5.22 11.49
C ILE A 136 2.12 5.14 13.01
N ASN A 137 1.91 6.27 13.66
CA ASN A 137 1.66 6.30 15.11
C ASN A 137 0.37 5.58 15.47
N THR A 138 -0.69 5.76 14.69
CA THR A 138 -1.97 5.12 14.94
C THR A 138 -1.86 3.60 14.78
N VAL A 139 -1.26 3.14 13.69
CA VAL A 139 -1.08 1.71 13.43
C VAL A 139 -0.14 1.10 14.46
N GLY A 140 0.97 1.77 14.78
CA GLY A 140 1.93 1.31 15.77
C GLY A 140 1.32 1.12 17.15
N GLY A 141 0.36 1.96 17.53
CA GLY A 141 -0.35 1.84 18.80
C GLY A 141 -1.31 0.65 18.86
N GLU A 142 -1.74 0.12 17.71
CA GLU A 142 -2.65 -1.02 17.62
C GLU A 142 -1.92 -2.36 17.51
N ILE A 143 -0.67 -2.30 17.12
CA ILE A 143 0.20 -3.46 16.98
C ILE A 143 0.98 -3.65 18.27
#